data_2fb9431db1fc4e3e7bc68460dbf46839
#
_entry.id   2fb9431db1fc4e3e7bc68460dbf46839
#
_cell.length_a   1.000
_cell.length_b   1.000
_cell.length_c   1.000
_cell.angle_alpha   90.00
_cell.angle_beta   90.00
_cell.angle_gamma   90.00
#
_symmetry.space_group_name_H-M   'P 1'
#
loop_
_entity.id
_entity.type
_entity.pdbx_description
1 polymer ?
#
loop_
_entity_poly.entity_id
_entity_poly.type
_entity_poly.pdbx_seq_one_letter_code
_entity_poly.pdbx_strand_id
1 'polypeptide(L)'
;NGSMDAIRKITEKYDATYVEQIGTSPENLNRFALAFYKDVAEIYDCLTRIKNVGRNPTGFSLDDAPILGLLVRVWKLLKEVIRYYEEDNAEIISILERPLIEAFVVASYLMTGGPGVVEDYRKCSYKDRLRILRDLENGSAFNDTKAGKRLLKSVREKMDFESLTANDFDVQKRNRWKIQGKSFYEIFSEVEH
;
A
#
# COMPACT_ATOMS: atom_id res chain seq x y z
N ASN A 1 25.54 -6.24 2.73
CA ASN A 1 24.12 -5.80 2.61
C ASN A 1 23.87 -4.95 1.36
N GLY A 2 23.96 -5.62 0.17
CA GLY A 2 23.89 -4.95 -1.13
C GLY A 2 22.69 -4.02 -1.35
N SER A 3 21.50 -4.33 -0.76
CA SER A 3 20.30 -3.48 -0.88
C SER A 3 20.45 -2.13 -0.17
N MET A 4 21.03 -2.11 1.04
CA MET A 4 21.24 -0.85 1.78
C MET A 4 22.30 0.02 1.10
N ASP A 5 23.34 -0.60 0.53
CA ASP A 5 24.37 0.13 -0.19
C ASP A 5 23.84 0.71 -1.51
N ALA A 6 22.91 0.00 -2.18
CA ALA A 6 22.23 0.52 -3.36
C ALA A 6 21.34 1.72 -3.03
N ILE A 7 20.53 1.63 -1.97
CA ILE A 7 19.69 2.74 -1.50
C ILE A 7 20.55 3.96 -1.17
N ARG A 8 21.65 3.78 -0.43
CA ARG A 8 22.56 4.88 -0.09
C ARG A 8 23.13 5.56 -1.33
N LYS A 9 23.63 4.80 -2.29
CA LYS A 9 24.16 5.35 -3.54
C LYS A 9 23.12 6.17 -4.31
N ILE A 10 21.87 5.70 -4.35
CA ILE A 10 20.80 6.42 -5.02
C ILE A 10 20.48 7.71 -4.28
N THR A 11 20.36 7.69 -2.94
CA THR A 11 20.03 8.90 -2.16
C THR A 11 21.15 9.94 -2.21
N GLU A 12 22.41 9.52 -2.17
CA GLU A 12 23.57 10.41 -2.27
C GLU A 12 23.70 11.07 -3.65
N LYS A 13 23.13 10.50 -4.71
CA LYS A 13 23.12 11.07 -6.05
C LYS A 13 22.30 12.37 -6.16
N TYR A 14 21.24 12.50 -5.38
CA TYR A 14 20.28 13.61 -5.47
C TYR A 14 20.56 14.69 -4.44
N ASP A 15 21.78 15.21 -4.41
CA ASP A 15 22.13 16.38 -3.61
C ASP A 15 21.72 17.71 -4.29
N ALA A 16 21.77 18.79 -3.56
CA ALA A 16 21.41 20.12 -4.09
C ALA A 16 22.25 20.51 -5.30
N THR A 17 23.55 20.17 -5.30
CA THR A 17 24.47 20.50 -6.40
C THR A 17 24.07 19.80 -7.69
N TYR A 18 23.68 18.52 -7.62
CA TYR A 18 23.21 17.77 -8.78
C TYR A 18 21.91 18.36 -9.35
N VAL A 19 20.96 18.71 -8.46
CA VAL A 19 19.66 19.28 -8.88
C VAL A 19 19.85 20.64 -9.54
N GLU A 20 20.73 21.50 -9.03
CA GLU A 20 21.03 22.81 -9.61
C GLU A 20 21.63 22.73 -11.02
N GLN A 21 22.32 21.65 -11.35
CA GLN A 21 22.95 21.43 -12.66
C GLN A 21 22.00 20.96 -13.77
N ILE A 22 20.78 20.57 -13.45
CA ILE A 22 19.86 19.95 -14.42
C ILE A 22 19.42 20.92 -15.51
N GLY A 23 19.34 22.20 -15.18
CA GLY A 23 18.80 23.23 -16.09
C GLY A 23 17.26 23.17 -16.17
N THR A 24 16.69 24.29 -16.64
CA THR A 24 15.23 24.52 -16.58
C THR A 24 14.48 24.21 -17.88
N SER A 25 15.15 23.68 -18.91
CA SER A 25 14.42 23.32 -20.13
C SER A 25 13.45 22.16 -19.89
N PRO A 26 12.27 22.15 -20.52
CA PRO A 26 11.30 21.05 -20.37
C PRO A 26 11.89 19.67 -20.67
N GLU A 27 12.77 19.60 -21.67
CA GLU A 27 13.44 18.35 -22.05
C GLU A 27 14.38 17.84 -20.95
N ASN A 28 15.17 18.72 -20.34
CA ASN A 28 16.06 18.37 -19.26
C ASN A 28 15.28 17.93 -18.01
N LEU A 29 14.19 18.65 -17.69
CA LEU A 29 13.33 18.32 -16.56
C LEU A 29 12.65 16.96 -16.78
N ASN A 30 12.15 16.67 -17.98
CA ASN A 30 11.54 15.37 -18.27
C ASN A 30 12.56 14.22 -18.17
N ARG A 31 13.77 14.41 -18.68
CA ARG A 31 14.86 13.43 -18.58
C ARG A 31 15.24 13.17 -17.13
N PHE A 32 15.37 14.24 -16.36
CA PHE A 32 15.64 14.15 -14.93
C PHE A 32 14.52 13.41 -14.19
N ALA A 33 13.25 13.80 -14.39
CA ALA A 33 12.12 13.18 -13.75
C ALA A 33 12.05 11.68 -14.02
N LEU A 34 12.23 11.28 -15.27
CA LEU A 34 12.22 9.87 -15.63
C LEU A 34 13.37 9.08 -14.95
N ALA A 35 14.58 9.64 -14.92
CA ALA A 35 15.71 9.02 -14.24
C ALA A 35 15.48 8.93 -12.73
N PHE A 36 14.96 10.00 -12.12
CA PHE A 36 14.63 10.05 -10.70
C PHE A 36 13.58 9.00 -10.32
N TYR A 37 12.48 8.91 -11.06
CA TYR A 37 11.44 7.92 -10.76
C TYR A 37 11.91 6.48 -10.98
N LYS A 38 12.81 6.22 -11.92
CA LYS A 38 13.45 4.90 -12.06
C LYS A 38 14.29 4.54 -10.83
N ASP A 39 15.08 5.48 -10.34
CA ASP A 39 15.88 5.31 -9.13
C ASP A 39 14.99 5.12 -7.88
N VAL A 40 13.89 5.87 -7.77
CA VAL A 40 12.89 5.67 -6.70
C VAL A 40 12.26 4.29 -6.78
N ALA A 41 11.91 3.81 -7.98
CA ALA A 41 11.38 2.46 -8.16
C ALA A 41 12.39 1.38 -7.73
N GLU A 42 13.69 1.60 -7.94
CA GLU A 42 14.76 0.71 -7.46
C GLU A 42 14.86 0.71 -5.94
N ILE A 43 14.72 1.86 -5.28
CA ILE A 43 14.66 1.93 -3.82
C ILE A 43 13.50 1.05 -3.29
N TYR A 44 12.30 1.18 -3.85
CA TYR A 44 11.16 0.35 -3.46
C TYR A 44 11.38 -1.13 -3.73
N ASP A 45 12.02 -1.48 -4.85
CA ASP A 45 12.40 -2.86 -5.13
C ASP A 45 13.36 -3.41 -4.07
N CYS A 46 14.38 -2.65 -3.71
CA CYS A 46 15.32 -3.01 -2.66
C CYS A 46 14.64 -3.20 -1.29
N LEU A 47 13.74 -2.29 -0.91
CA LEU A 47 13.01 -2.35 0.36
C LEU A 47 12.10 -3.57 0.43
N THR A 48 11.45 -3.92 -0.66
CA THR A 48 10.50 -5.05 -0.70
C THR A 48 11.18 -6.41 -0.85
N ARG A 49 12.43 -6.46 -1.29
CA ARG A 49 13.25 -7.68 -1.37
C ARG A 49 14.00 -8.01 -0.09
N ILE A 50 14.04 -7.14 0.89
CA ILE A 50 14.71 -7.40 2.17
C ILE A 50 14.04 -8.60 2.83
N LYS A 51 14.66 -9.76 2.69
CA LYS A 51 14.26 -10.97 3.40
C LYS A 51 14.55 -10.77 4.87
N ASN A 52 13.55 -10.96 5.69
CA ASN A 52 13.68 -10.89 7.13
C ASN A 52 14.36 -12.18 7.64
N VAL A 53 15.63 -12.33 7.28
CA VAL A 53 16.43 -13.49 7.65
C VAL A 53 16.64 -13.49 9.17
N GLY A 54 16.00 -14.42 9.86
CA GLY A 54 16.15 -14.65 11.29
C GLY A 54 15.06 -14.10 12.20
N ARG A 55 14.12 -13.29 11.72
CA ARG A 55 13.02 -12.77 12.56
C ARG A 55 11.80 -13.69 12.62
N ASN A 56 11.40 -14.23 11.49
CA ASN A 56 10.24 -15.11 11.43
C ASN A 56 10.32 -16.01 10.20
N PRO A 57 10.45 -17.32 10.34
CA PRO A 57 10.42 -18.25 9.21
C PRO A 57 9.06 -18.27 8.49
N THR A 58 7.99 -17.76 9.11
CA THR A 58 6.63 -17.74 8.59
C THR A 58 6.23 -16.43 7.89
N GLY A 59 7.11 -15.41 7.84
CA GLY A 59 6.86 -14.14 7.18
C GLY A 59 7.10 -12.90 8.05
N PHE A 60 6.47 -11.80 7.67
CA PHE A 60 6.54 -10.52 8.38
C PHE A 60 5.58 -10.51 9.59
N SER A 61 5.88 -9.65 10.58
CA SER A 61 4.97 -9.42 11.69
C SER A 61 3.61 -8.88 11.20
N LEU A 62 2.58 -8.98 12.04
CA LEU A 62 1.27 -8.41 11.74
C LEU A 62 1.31 -6.88 11.54
N ASP A 63 2.27 -6.21 12.17
CA ASP A 63 2.44 -4.76 12.07
C ASP A 63 3.23 -4.37 10.81
N ASP A 64 4.20 -5.18 10.41
CA ASP A 64 5.02 -4.91 9.22
C ASP A 64 4.30 -5.28 7.91
N ALA A 65 3.50 -6.33 7.91
CA ALA A 65 2.90 -6.90 6.71
C ALA A 65 2.02 -5.91 5.91
N PRO A 66 1.15 -5.07 6.52
CA PRO A 66 0.38 -4.07 5.81
C PRO A 66 1.24 -3.02 5.13
N ILE A 67 2.26 -2.50 5.83
CA ILE A 67 3.19 -1.51 5.32
C ILE A 67 3.95 -2.08 4.12
N LEU A 68 4.53 -3.26 4.26
CA LEU A 68 5.25 -3.93 3.18
C LEU A 68 4.36 -4.24 1.99
N GLY A 69 3.11 -4.64 2.22
CA GLY A 69 2.12 -4.84 1.16
C GLY A 69 1.84 -3.57 0.37
N LEU A 70 1.74 -2.43 1.04
CA LEU A 70 1.58 -1.11 0.40
C LEU A 70 2.84 -0.69 -0.36
N LEU A 71 4.04 -0.88 0.21
CA LEU A 71 5.29 -0.58 -0.49
C LEU A 71 5.47 -1.43 -1.76
N VAL A 72 5.11 -2.72 -1.72
CA VAL A 72 5.08 -3.59 -2.92
C VAL A 72 4.09 -3.05 -3.95
N ARG A 73 2.92 -2.57 -3.51
CA ARG A 73 1.91 -1.98 -4.40
C ARG A 73 2.43 -0.71 -5.05
N VAL A 74 3.05 0.20 -4.27
CA VAL A 74 3.70 1.41 -4.79
C VAL A 74 4.74 1.06 -5.83
N TRP A 75 5.64 0.13 -5.52
CA TRP A 75 6.68 -0.32 -6.46
C TRP A 75 6.10 -0.81 -7.78
N LYS A 76 5.11 -1.71 -7.73
CA LYS A 76 4.50 -2.27 -8.94
C LYS A 76 3.79 -1.21 -9.78
N LEU A 77 3.02 -0.34 -9.14
CA LEU A 77 2.30 0.73 -9.84
C LEU A 77 3.27 1.76 -10.44
N LEU A 78 4.30 2.16 -9.69
CA LEU A 78 5.31 3.09 -10.18
C LEU A 78 6.05 2.54 -11.40
N LYS A 79 6.42 1.27 -11.40
CA LYS A 79 7.04 0.62 -12.57
C LYS A 79 6.14 0.66 -13.81
N GLU A 80 4.84 0.40 -13.64
CA GLU A 80 3.90 0.46 -14.75
C GLU A 80 3.69 1.91 -15.23
N VAL A 81 3.62 2.89 -14.33
CA VAL A 81 3.57 4.32 -14.70
C VAL A 81 4.80 4.71 -15.53
N ILE A 82 6.00 4.33 -15.08
CA ILE A 82 7.25 4.60 -15.82
C ILE A 82 7.20 3.95 -17.22
N ARG A 83 6.78 2.69 -17.32
CA ARG A 83 6.67 1.98 -18.60
C ARG A 83 5.71 2.68 -19.56
N TYR A 84 4.52 3.04 -19.09
CA TYR A 84 3.53 3.73 -19.93
C TYR A 84 3.93 5.17 -20.26
N TYR A 85 4.74 5.81 -19.42
CA TYR A 85 5.33 7.09 -19.74
C TYR A 85 6.32 6.98 -20.91
N GLU A 86 7.17 5.95 -20.93
CA GLU A 86 8.10 5.68 -22.05
C GLU A 86 7.35 5.27 -23.33
N GLU A 87 6.15 4.69 -23.21
CA GLU A 87 5.27 4.34 -24.33
C GLU A 87 4.36 5.49 -24.79
N ASP A 88 4.47 6.69 -24.18
CA ASP A 88 3.61 7.87 -24.42
C ASP A 88 2.12 7.58 -24.26
N ASN A 89 1.75 6.79 -23.25
CA ASN A 89 0.39 6.36 -23.00
C ASN A 89 -0.21 7.04 -21.75
N ALA A 90 -0.58 8.32 -21.90
CA ALA A 90 -1.11 9.14 -20.82
C ALA A 90 -2.45 8.64 -20.25
N GLU A 91 -3.26 7.97 -21.06
CA GLU A 91 -4.57 7.45 -20.61
C GLU A 91 -4.40 6.38 -19.53
N ILE A 92 -3.49 5.43 -19.73
CA ILE A 92 -3.22 4.39 -18.74
C ILE A 92 -2.56 4.98 -17.50
N ILE A 93 -1.65 5.95 -17.66
CA ILE A 93 -1.01 6.64 -16.53
C ILE A 93 -2.09 7.26 -15.64
N SER A 94 -3.05 7.98 -16.20
CA SER A 94 -4.12 8.63 -15.43
C SER A 94 -4.96 7.65 -14.58
N ILE A 95 -5.10 6.42 -15.03
CA ILE A 95 -5.79 5.35 -14.27
C ILE A 95 -4.91 4.84 -13.12
N LEU A 96 -3.60 4.79 -13.31
CA LEU A 96 -2.64 4.24 -12.34
C LEU A 96 -2.22 5.24 -11.26
N GLU A 97 -2.27 6.56 -11.54
CA GLU A 97 -1.84 7.61 -10.62
C GLU A 97 -2.59 7.57 -9.29
N ARG A 98 -3.91 7.53 -9.33
CA ARG A 98 -4.72 7.53 -8.12
C ARG A 98 -4.39 6.38 -7.18
N PRO A 99 -4.42 5.10 -7.59
CA PRO A 99 -4.07 4.00 -6.70
C PRO A 99 -2.60 4.02 -6.26
N LEU A 100 -1.69 4.62 -7.03
CA LEU A 100 -0.30 4.83 -6.65
C LEU A 100 -0.21 5.83 -5.49
N ILE A 101 -0.82 7.01 -5.64
CA ILE A 101 -0.84 8.05 -4.61
C ILE A 101 -1.53 7.54 -3.34
N GLU A 102 -2.69 6.89 -3.47
CA GLU A 102 -3.40 6.30 -2.33
C GLU A 102 -2.51 5.31 -1.57
N ALA A 103 -1.81 4.41 -2.26
CA ALA A 103 -0.93 3.44 -1.61
C ALA A 103 0.26 4.10 -0.92
N PHE A 104 0.87 5.12 -1.54
CA PHE A 104 1.98 5.88 -0.98
C PHE A 104 1.59 6.65 0.28
N VAL A 105 0.50 7.42 0.22
CA VAL A 105 0.01 8.22 1.34
C VAL A 105 -0.35 7.33 2.53
N VAL A 106 -1.04 6.23 2.29
CA VAL A 106 -1.40 5.30 3.36
C VAL A 106 -0.16 4.64 3.95
N ALA A 107 0.79 4.21 3.13
CA ALA A 107 2.05 3.64 3.63
C ALA A 107 2.81 4.64 4.50
N SER A 108 2.92 5.89 4.07
CA SER A 108 3.56 6.97 4.82
C SER A 108 2.87 7.21 6.17
N TYR A 109 1.55 7.29 6.16
CA TYR A 109 0.76 7.46 7.38
C TYR A 109 0.91 6.30 8.36
N LEU A 110 0.94 5.06 7.88
CA LEU A 110 1.15 3.88 8.73
C LEU A 110 2.55 3.84 9.32
N MET A 111 3.57 4.24 8.57
CA MET A 111 4.96 4.28 9.04
C MET A 111 5.19 5.33 10.14
N THR A 112 4.48 6.45 10.09
CA THR A 112 4.62 7.56 11.06
C THR A 112 3.70 7.43 12.26
N GLY A 113 2.53 6.77 12.09
CA GLY A 113 1.48 6.71 13.11
C GLY A 113 1.66 5.66 14.21
N GLY A 114 2.58 4.72 14.03
CA GLY A 114 2.86 3.68 15.02
C GLY A 114 1.89 2.49 15.04
N PRO A 115 2.05 1.54 15.96
CA PRO A 115 1.35 0.24 15.96
C PRO A 115 -0.17 0.34 16.01
N GLY A 116 -0.73 1.26 16.77
CA GLY A 116 -2.19 1.44 16.89
C GLY A 116 -2.85 1.86 15.58
N VAL A 117 -2.15 2.63 14.75
CA VAL A 117 -2.64 3.04 13.41
C VAL A 117 -2.64 1.84 12.46
N VAL A 118 -1.60 1.03 12.51
CA VAL A 118 -1.49 -0.19 11.69
C VAL A 118 -2.56 -1.19 12.06
N GLU A 119 -2.83 -1.37 13.36
CA GLU A 119 -3.91 -2.24 13.84
C GLU A 119 -5.27 -1.78 13.31
N ASP A 120 -5.57 -0.48 13.40
CA ASP A 120 -6.84 0.08 12.93
C ASP A 120 -6.98 -0.06 11.40
N TYR A 121 -5.90 0.14 10.65
CA TYR A 121 -5.86 -0.14 9.22
C TYR A 121 -6.19 -1.60 8.90
N ARG A 122 -5.61 -2.56 9.62
CA ARG A 122 -5.95 -3.97 9.46
C ARG A 122 -7.43 -4.21 9.71
N LYS A 123 -7.98 -3.66 10.80
CA LYS A 123 -9.41 -3.76 11.13
C LYS A 123 -10.30 -3.21 10.01
N CYS A 124 -9.92 -2.08 9.39
CA CYS A 124 -10.64 -1.54 8.24
C CYS A 124 -10.77 -2.54 7.08
N SER A 125 -9.76 -3.34 6.83
CA SER A 125 -9.77 -4.34 5.75
C SER A 125 -10.80 -5.47 5.97
N TYR A 126 -11.26 -5.67 7.20
CA TYR A 126 -12.23 -6.71 7.54
C TYR A 126 -13.69 -6.26 7.39
N LYS A 127 -13.97 -4.96 7.20
CA LYS A 127 -15.34 -4.46 7.00
C LYS A 127 -16.04 -5.12 5.82
N ASP A 128 -15.34 -5.24 4.70
CA ASP A 128 -15.88 -5.90 3.51
C ASP A 128 -16.03 -7.41 3.73
N ARG A 129 -15.12 -8.03 4.46
CA ARG A 129 -15.21 -9.45 4.82
C ARG A 129 -16.40 -9.73 5.75
N LEU A 130 -16.66 -8.83 6.70
CA LEU A 130 -17.84 -8.94 7.57
C LEU A 130 -19.15 -8.85 6.77
N ARG A 131 -19.20 -7.96 5.76
CA ARG A 131 -20.33 -7.88 4.84
C ARG A 131 -20.53 -9.19 4.08
N ILE A 132 -19.45 -9.73 3.49
CA ILE A 132 -19.47 -11.03 2.80
C ILE A 132 -19.95 -12.13 3.77
N LEU A 133 -19.45 -12.14 4.99
CA LEU A 133 -19.88 -13.12 6.02
C LEU A 133 -21.38 -13.06 6.27
N ARG A 134 -21.94 -11.87 6.46
CA ARG A 134 -23.36 -11.66 6.66
C ARG A 134 -24.22 -12.07 5.48
N ASP A 135 -23.79 -11.71 4.27
CA ASP A 135 -24.47 -12.09 3.04
C ASP A 135 -24.48 -13.61 2.87
N LEU A 136 -23.41 -14.28 3.24
CA LEU A 136 -23.31 -15.74 3.24
C LEU A 136 -24.18 -16.37 4.33
N GLU A 137 -24.21 -15.84 5.54
CA GLU A 137 -25.00 -16.34 6.67
C GLU A 137 -26.51 -16.14 6.46
N ASN A 138 -26.91 -15.13 5.72
CA ASN A 138 -28.31 -14.82 5.40
C ASN A 138 -28.91 -15.70 4.26
N GLY A 139 -28.27 -16.80 3.91
CA GLY A 139 -28.89 -17.84 3.06
C GLY A 139 -28.59 -17.68 1.57
N SER A 140 -27.44 -17.19 1.19
CA SER A 140 -26.97 -17.26 -0.19
C SER A 140 -26.80 -18.69 -0.67
N ALA A 141 -27.32 -19.04 -1.83
CA ALA A 141 -27.14 -20.35 -2.46
C ALA A 141 -25.65 -20.73 -2.65
N PHE A 142 -24.77 -19.74 -2.70
CA PHE A 142 -23.32 -19.94 -2.73
C PHE A 142 -22.80 -20.58 -1.42
N ASN A 143 -23.47 -20.38 -0.31
CA ASN A 143 -23.08 -20.94 0.99
C ASN A 143 -23.09 -22.47 1.03
N ASP A 144 -23.95 -23.09 0.23
CA ASP A 144 -24.06 -24.54 0.14
C ASP A 144 -22.95 -25.17 -0.71
N THR A 145 -22.23 -24.36 -1.47
CA THR A 145 -21.11 -24.84 -2.28
C THR A 145 -19.86 -25.10 -1.42
N LYS A 146 -18.96 -25.96 -1.91
CA LYS A 146 -17.64 -26.18 -1.27
C LYS A 146 -16.82 -24.89 -1.18
N ALA A 147 -16.92 -24.01 -2.17
CA ALA A 147 -16.22 -22.73 -2.21
C ALA A 147 -16.77 -21.76 -1.16
N GLY A 148 -18.11 -21.67 -1.04
CA GLY A 148 -18.76 -20.83 -0.03
C GLY A 148 -18.42 -21.27 1.38
N LYS A 149 -18.46 -22.56 1.68
CA LYS A 149 -18.08 -23.11 3.00
C LYS A 149 -16.62 -22.84 3.35
N ARG A 150 -15.70 -22.95 2.38
CA ARG A 150 -14.27 -22.59 2.58
C ARG A 150 -14.07 -21.11 2.83
N LEU A 151 -14.75 -20.25 2.07
CA LEU A 151 -14.69 -18.81 2.25
C LEU A 151 -15.19 -18.40 3.62
N LEU A 152 -16.37 -18.90 4.02
CA LEU A 152 -16.99 -18.66 5.32
C LEU A 152 -16.04 -19.04 6.47
N LYS A 153 -15.49 -20.26 6.40
CA LYS A 153 -14.51 -20.74 7.37
C LYS A 153 -13.29 -19.84 7.44
N SER A 154 -12.70 -19.51 6.29
CA SER A 154 -11.50 -18.66 6.24
C SER A 154 -11.73 -17.24 6.78
N VAL A 155 -12.92 -16.66 6.54
CA VAL A 155 -13.26 -15.32 7.08
C VAL A 155 -13.43 -15.39 8.60
N ARG A 156 -14.15 -16.40 9.11
CA ARG A 156 -14.34 -16.60 10.56
C ARG A 156 -13.01 -16.82 11.27
N GLU A 157 -12.19 -17.75 10.79
CA GLU A 157 -10.87 -18.03 11.39
C GLU A 157 -9.98 -16.78 11.46
N LYS A 158 -10.04 -15.91 10.45
CA LYS A 158 -9.28 -14.65 10.47
C LYS A 158 -9.85 -13.62 11.43
N MET A 159 -11.17 -13.52 11.53
CA MET A 159 -11.81 -12.63 12.51
C MET A 159 -11.52 -13.08 13.95
N ASP A 160 -11.58 -14.38 14.20
CA ASP A 160 -11.24 -14.98 15.49
C ASP A 160 -9.76 -14.74 15.84
N PHE A 161 -8.87 -14.93 14.89
CA PHE A 161 -7.44 -14.69 15.06
C PHE A 161 -7.12 -13.23 15.45
N GLU A 162 -7.81 -12.26 14.85
CA GLU A 162 -7.66 -10.83 15.17
C GLU A 162 -8.56 -10.39 16.34
N SER A 163 -9.28 -11.34 16.97
CA SER A 163 -10.25 -11.07 18.05
C SER A 163 -11.32 -10.04 17.67
N LEU A 164 -11.75 -10.04 16.40
CA LEU A 164 -12.74 -9.11 15.86
C LEU A 164 -14.15 -9.64 16.01
N THR A 165 -15.06 -8.79 16.48
CA THR A 165 -16.49 -9.06 16.58
C THR A 165 -17.30 -8.13 15.67
N ALA A 166 -18.58 -8.42 15.49
CA ALA A 166 -19.47 -7.54 14.74
C ALA A 166 -19.56 -6.12 15.35
N ASN A 167 -19.28 -5.99 16.65
CA ASN A 167 -19.33 -4.71 17.36
C ASN A 167 -18.13 -3.80 17.09
N ASP A 168 -17.01 -4.35 16.57
CA ASP A 168 -15.84 -3.57 16.19
C ASP A 168 -16.06 -2.77 14.90
N PHE A 169 -17.21 -3.01 14.22
CA PHE A 169 -17.53 -2.35 12.97
C PHE A 169 -18.85 -1.60 13.09
N ASP A 170 -18.82 -0.29 12.85
CA ASP A 170 -20.05 0.51 12.73
C ASP A 170 -20.74 0.17 11.39
N VAL A 171 -21.74 -0.71 11.48
CA VAL A 171 -22.44 -1.30 10.33
C VAL A 171 -23.40 -0.33 9.66
N GLN A 172 -23.82 0.71 10.37
CA GLN A 172 -24.81 1.66 9.89
C GLN A 172 -24.22 2.79 9.02
N LYS A 173 -22.95 3.09 9.20
CA LYS A 173 -22.30 4.10 8.37
C LYS A 173 -21.84 3.49 7.06
N ARG A 174 -22.43 3.97 5.97
CA ARG A 174 -21.97 3.66 4.62
C ARG A 174 -20.44 3.70 4.56
N ASN A 175 -19.87 2.58 4.26
CA ASN A 175 -18.53 2.12 3.96
C ASN A 175 -17.46 3.15 3.54
N ARG A 176 -17.32 4.27 4.23
CA ARG A 176 -16.14 5.09 4.03
C ARG A 176 -15.03 4.48 4.88
N TRP A 177 -14.00 4.09 4.19
CA TRP A 177 -12.75 3.67 4.77
C TRP A 177 -12.20 4.81 5.67
N LYS A 178 -11.94 4.50 6.92
CA LYS A 178 -11.40 5.45 7.90
C LYS A 178 -10.39 4.75 8.77
N ILE A 179 -9.21 5.36 8.91
CA ILE A 179 -8.21 4.94 9.89
C ILE A 179 -8.24 5.97 11.01
N GLN A 180 -8.41 5.53 12.24
CA GLN A 180 -8.56 6.41 13.41
C GLN A 180 -9.60 7.52 13.22
N GLY A 181 -10.70 7.18 12.59
CA GLY A 181 -11.76 8.11 12.28
C GLY A 181 -11.50 9.06 11.11
N LYS A 182 -10.30 9.06 10.53
CA LYS A 182 -9.90 9.92 9.41
C LYS A 182 -10.18 9.27 8.06
N SER A 183 -10.74 10.03 7.13
CA SER A 183 -10.89 9.65 5.73
C SER A 183 -9.53 9.73 5.01
N PHE A 184 -9.45 9.16 3.81
CA PHE A 184 -8.26 9.28 2.97
C PHE A 184 -7.85 10.74 2.72
N TYR A 185 -8.80 11.64 2.49
CA TYR A 185 -8.51 13.05 2.24
C TYR A 185 -7.92 13.76 3.47
N GLU A 186 -8.38 13.43 4.68
CA GLU A 186 -7.83 13.97 5.92
C GLU A 186 -6.41 13.44 6.15
N ILE A 187 -6.16 12.16 5.87
CA ILE A 187 -4.83 11.55 5.93
C ILE A 187 -3.88 12.18 4.90
N PHE A 188 -4.37 12.39 3.67
CA PHE A 188 -3.58 13.02 2.61
C PHE A 188 -3.10 14.41 3.02
N SER A 189 -3.99 15.23 3.56
CA SER A 189 -3.63 16.58 4.04
C SER A 189 -2.59 16.57 5.18
N GLU A 190 -2.57 15.53 6.03
CA GLU A 190 -1.58 15.42 7.11
C GLU A 190 -0.20 14.96 6.63
N VAL A 191 -0.16 14.14 5.60
CA VAL A 191 1.10 13.62 5.04
C VAL A 191 1.78 14.66 4.15
N GLU A 192 1.01 15.60 3.59
CA GLU A 192 1.51 16.65 2.69
C GLU A 192 2.21 17.81 3.47
N HIS A 193 2.01 17.89 4.78
CA HIS A 193 2.65 18.89 5.68
C HIS A 193 3.75 18.25 6.53
#